data_532aced49ef66021d112cb35c7074a80
#
_entry.id   532aced49ef66021d112cb35c7074a80
#
_cell.length_a   1.000
_cell.length_b   1.000
_cell.length_c   1.000
_cell.angle_alpha   90.00
_cell.angle_beta   90.00
_cell.angle_gamma   90.00
#
_symmetry.space_group_name_H-M   'P 1'
#
loop_
_entity.id
_entity.type
_entity.pdbx_description
1 polymer ?
#
loop_
_entity_poly.entity_id
_entity_poly.type
_entity_poly.pdbx_seq_one_letter_code
_entity_poly.pdbx_strand_id
1 'polypeptide(L)'
;YLLVTIGVTAYQMFFPEALLTSLVPAVVIVGIYLNQETPLYAKLQKNNEEMVMGFATLVENRDDNTGGHIRRTTAYVKLLAEELRSRGFYKEQLTKDYVANLVMAAPMHDVGKIAIPDAILQKPGKLTDEEFEIMKTHAQKGGKIIRETFGHLGNDAYEEMAYEVAAHHHEKWNGRGYPDGLKETEIPLCARIMAVADVFDAVSAKRCYRDAMPLDQCFHIIEEGRGRDYDPVL
;
A
#
# COMPACT_ATOMS: atom_id res chain seq x y z
N TYR A 1 36.02 9.56 -4.90
CA TYR A 1 36.89 9.06 -3.80
C TYR A 1 38.35 9.21 -4.16
N LEU A 2 38.78 8.72 -5.33
CA LEU A 2 40.19 8.81 -5.80
C LEU A 2 40.70 10.25 -5.74
N LEU A 3 39.93 11.24 -6.20
CA LEU A 3 40.29 12.65 -6.17
C LEU A 3 40.47 13.21 -4.74
N VAL A 4 39.58 12.79 -3.82
CA VAL A 4 39.68 13.20 -2.39
C VAL A 4 40.93 12.57 -1.76
N THR A 5 41.18 11.28 -2.02
CA THR A 5 42.38 10.59 -1.53
C THR A 5 43.63 11.26 -2.06
N ILE A 6 43.74 11.59 -3.35
CA ILE A 6 44.85 12.27 -3.97
C ILE A 6 45.04 13.67 -3.33
N GLY A 7 43.96 14.43 -3.16
CA GLY A 7 44.00 15.76 -2.55
C GLY A 7 44.50 15.74 -1.10
N VAL A 8 44.02 14.80 -0.29
CA VAL A 8 44.44 14.63 1.09
C VAL A 8 45.93 14.21 1.17
N THR A 9 46.34 13.28 0.30
CA THR A 9 47.74 12.84 0.27
C THR A 9 48.67 13.98 -0.16
N ALA A 10 48.28 14.77 -1.19
CA ALA A 10 49.03 15.94 -1.62
C ALA A 10 49.15 17.01 -0.51
N TYR A 11 48.04 17.28 0.19
CA TYR A 11 48.03 18.22 1.32
C TYR A 11 48.98 17.76 2.45
N GLN A 12 48.98 16.47 2.80
CA GLN A 12 49.86 15.91 3.82
C GLN A 12 51.33 15.98 3.45
N MET A 13 51.71 15.96 2.17
CA MET A 13 53.09 16.16 1.73
C MET A 13 53.60 17.58 2.09
N PHE A 14 52.73 18.58 2.10
CA PHE A 14 53.08 19.96 2.47
C PHE A 14 52.88 20.26 3.94
N PHE A 15 51.99 19.51 4.62
CA PHE A 15 51.65 19.71 6.03
C PHE A 15 51.71 18.37 6.78
N PRO A 16 52.91 17.83 7.07
CA PRO A 16 53.08 16.51 7.69
C PRO A 16 52.44 16.39 9.08
N GLU A 17 52.34 17.50 9.79
CA GLU A 17 51.74 17.59 11.14
C GLU A 17 50.20 17.46 11.13
N ALA A 18 49.58 17.58 9.98
CA ALA A 18 48.12 17.44 9.87
C ALA A 18 47.72 15.96 9.98
N LEU A 19 47.05 15.62 11.08
CA LEU A 19 46.51 14.27 11.35
C LEU A 19 45.35 13.89 10.38
N LEU A 20 45.63 13.92 9.05
CA LEU A 20 44.67 13.57 8.02
C LEU A 20 44.69 12.07 7.66
N THR A 21 45.64 11.31 8.22
CA THR A 21 45.79 9.87 7.95
C THR A 21 44.57 9.05 8.32
N SER A 22 43.81 9.47 9.34
CA SER A 22 42.56 8.81 9.73
C SER A 22 41.34 9.23 8.88
N LEU A 23 41.41 10.38 8.19
CA LEU A 23 40.32 10.88 7.37
C LEU A 23 40.17 10.08 6.06
N VAL A 24 41.30 9.68 5.46
CA VAL A 24 41.27 8.94 4.17
C VAL A 24 40.55 7.59 4.30
N PRO A 25 40.89 6.71 5.26
CA PRO A 25 40.14 5.48 5.48
C PRO A 25 38.67 5.72 5.77
N ALA A 26 38.34 6.74 6.58
CA ALA A 26 36.94 7.08 6.88
C ALA A 26 36.14 7.47 5.61
N VAL A 27 36.72 8.34 4.77
CA VAL A 27 36.06 8.72 3.49
C VAL A 27 35.94 7.53 2.55
N VAL A 28 36.95 6.66 2.50
CA VAL A 28 36.89 5.43 1.66
C VAL A 28 35.80 4.48 2.18
N ILE A 29 35.72 4.24 3.48
CA ILE A 29 34.71 3.36 4.10
C ILE A 29 33.30 3.92 3.86
N VAL A 30 33.06 5.20 4.12
CA VAL A 30 31.79 5.88 3.84
C VAL A 30 31.48 5.78 2.35
N GLY A 31 32.46 5.95 1.49
CA GLY A 31 32.29 5.83 0.05
C GLY A 31 31.90 4.44 -0.42
N ILE A 32 32.52 3.40 0.13
CA ILE A 32 32.16 2.00 -0.13
C ILE A 32 30.73 1.75 0.38
N TYR A 33 30.43 2.18 1.60
CA TYR A 33 29.10 2.06 2.19
C TYR A 33 28.02 2.69 1.29
N LEU A 34 28.19 3.96 0.93
CA LEU A 34 27.22 4.67 0.07
C LEU A 34 27.08 4.05 -1.34
N ASN A 35 28.16 3.48 -1.88
CA ASN A 35 28.12 2.88 -3.23
C ASN A 35 27.61 1.44 -3.27
N GLN A 36 27.75 0.67 -2.20
CA GLN A 36 27.38 -0.75 -2.18
C GLN A 36 26.09 -1.00 -1.38
N GLU A 37 25.98 -0.42 -0.21
CA GLU A 37 24.84 -0.68 0.69
C GLU A 37 23.57 0.00 0.19
N THR A 38 23.64 1.26 -0.20
CA THR A 38 22.44 2.01 -0.64
C THR A 38 21.74 1.38 -1.86
N PRO A 39 22.46 0.98 -2.93
CA PRO A 39 21.85 0.29 -4.06
C PRO A 39 21.32 -1.10 -3.70
N LEU A 40 21.97 -1.81 -2.77
CA LEU A 40 21.52 -3.12 -2.32
C LEU A 40 20.20 -3.02 -1.55
N TYR A 41 20.10 -2.07 -0.62
CA TYR A 41 18.85 -1.81 0.10
C TYR A 41 17.71 -1.41 -0.85
N ALA A 42 17.96 -0.52 -1.80
CA ALA A 42 16.97 -0.14 -2.78
C ALA A 42 16.50 -1.33 -3.65
N LYS A 43 17.43 -2.21 -4.02
CA LYS A 43 17.11 -3.44 -4.76
C LYS A 43 16.29 -4.42 -3.91
N LEU A 44 16.65 -4.58 -2.64
CA LEU A 44 15.92 -5.45 -1.71
C LEU A 44 14.50 -4.94 -1.51
N GLN A 45 14.34 -3.64 -1.27
CA GLN A 45 13.02 -3.02 -1.14
C GLN A 45 12.16 -3.24 -2.39
N LYS A 46 12.72 -2.98 -3.57
CA LYS A 46 12.04 -3.23 -4.83
C LYS A 46 11.61 -4.69 -5.00
N ASN A 47 12.50 -5.62 -4.66
CA ASN A 47 12.18 -7.05 -4.72
C ASN A 47 11.02 -7.41 -3.76
N ASN A 48 11.00 -6.83 -2.56
CA ASN A 48 9.91 -7.04 -1.60
C ASN A 48 8.58 -6.49 -2.15
N GLU A 49 8.57 -5.30 -2.74
CA GLU A 49 7.39 -4.71 -3.39
C GLU A 49 6.89 -5.61 -4.53
N GLU A 50 7.79 -6.12 -5.38
CA GLU A 50 7.45 -7.03 -6.47
C GLU A 50 6.90 -8.39 -5.95
N MET A 51 7.42 -8.90 -4.84
CA MET A 51 6.91 -10.12 -4.20
C MET A 51 5.50 -9.92 -3.65
N VAL A 52 5.26 -8.85 -2.90
CA VAL A 52 3.92 -8.53 -2.36
C VAL A 52 2.92 -8.38 -3.50
N MET A 53 3.28 -7.63 -4.55
CA MET A 53 2.46 -7.47 -5.74
C MET A 53 2.19 -8.81 -6.45
N GLY A 54 3.19 -9.68 -6.52
CA GLY A 54 3.07 -11.03 -7.10
C GLY A 54 2.08 -11.90 -6.33
N PHE A 55 2.17 -11.95 -4.99
CA PHE A 55 1.23 -12.68 -4.16
C PHE A 55 -0.20 -12.16 -4.27
N ALA A 56 -0.38 -10.85 -4.22
CA ALA A 56 -1.70 -10.24 -4.42
C ALA A 56 -2.29 -10.58 -5.79
N THR A 57 -1.48 -10.53 -6.85
CA THR A 57 -1.90 -10.90 -8.21
C THR A 57 -2.28 -12.38 -8.31
N LEU A 58 -1.60 -13.29 -7.59
CA LEU A 58 -1.99 -14.70 -7.56
C LEU A 58 -3.37 -14.91 -6.94
N VAL A 59 -3.70 -14.15 -5.90
CA VAL A 59 -5.03 -14.17 -5.29
C VAL A 59 -6.07 -13.57 -6.23
N GLU A 60 -5.76 -12.42 -6.86
CA GLU A 60 -6.62 -11.75 -7.83
C GLU A 60 -6.97 -12.65 -9.02
N ASN A 61 -6.02 -13.45 -9.51
CA ASN A 61 -6.25 -14.37 -10.65
C ASN A 61 -7.24 -15.50 -10.37
N ARG A 62 -7.60 -15.74 -9.10
CA ARG A 62 -8.71 -16.64 -8.77
C ARG A 62 -10.08 -15.99 -8.93
N ASP A 63 -10.12 -14.66 -8.87
CA ASP A 63 -11.31 -13.86 -9.11
C ASP A 63 -11.26 -13.39 -10.57
N ASP A 64 -11.91 -14.09 -11.48
CA ASP A 64 -11.85 -13.93 -12.96
C ASP A 64 -12.17 -12.51 -13.48
N ASN A 65 -12.37 -11.55 -12.58
CA ASN A 65 -13.01 -10.29 -12.93
C ASN A 65 -12.07 -9.15 -13.33
N THR A 66 -10.75 -9.19 -13.04
CA THR A 66 -10.03 -7.91 -13.10
C THR A 66 -8.53 -7.97 -13.33
N GLY A 67 -8.07 -8.44 -14.47
CA GLY A 67 -6.64 -8.29 -14.79
C GLY A 67 -6.12 -6.86 -14.55
N GLY A 68 -5.18 -6.70 -13.61
CA GLY A 68 -4.51 -5.43 -13.30
C GLY A 68 -5.23 -4.52 -12.31
N HIS A 69 -6.30 -4.96 -11.64
CA HIS A 69 -6.98 -4.23 -10.57
C HIS A 69 -6.02 -3.84 -9.45
N ILE A 70 -5.23 -4.77 -8.93
CA ILE A 70 -4.24 -4.53 -7.87
C ILE A 70 -3.28 -3.38 -8.22
N ARG A 71 -2.79 -3.33 -9.47
CA ARG A 71 -1.88 -2.26 -9.91
C ARG A 71 -2.57 -0.92 -9.98
N ARG A 72 -3.81 -0.88 -10.49
CA ARG A 72 -4.58 0.37 -10.62
C ARG A 72 -4.97 0.91 -9.24
N THR A 73 -5.52 0.07 -8.36
CA THR A 73 -5.90 0.48 -7.00
C THR A 73 -4.70 0.97 -6.20
N THR A 74 -3.55 0.30 -6.28
CA THR A 74 -2.31 0.75 -5.66
C THR A 74 -1.88 2.13 -6.18
N ALA A 75 -1.99 2.37 -7.50
CA ALA A 75 -1.68 3.68 -8.07
C ALA A 75 -2.66 4.77 -7.60
N TYR A 76 -3.95 4.47 -7.49
CA TYR A 76 -4.96 5.41 -6.97
C TYR A 76 -4.74 5.72 -5.49
N VAL A 77 -4.43 4.72 -4.67
CA VAL A 77 -4.06 4.89 -3.26
C VAL A 77 -2.87 5.85 -3.12
N LYS A 78 -1.82 5.63 -3.92
CA LYS A 78 -0.64 6.49 -3.92
C LYS A 78 -1.00 7.92 -4.31
N LEU A 79 -1.71 8.10 -5.42
CA LEU A 79 -2.11 9.42 -5.91
C LEU A 79 -2.94 10.18 -4.88
N LEU A 80 -3.95 9.52 -4.30
CA LEU A 80 -4.83 10.11 -3.30
C LEU A 80 -4.06 10.48 -2.02
N ALA A 81 -3.23 9.59 -1.50
CA ALA A 81 -2.44 9.85 -0.29
C ALA A 81 -1.42 10.98 -0.48
N GLU A 82 -0.73 11.03 -1.63
CA GLU A 82 0.22 12.10 -1.97
C GLU A 82 -0.49 13.45 -2.13
N GLU A 83 -1.66 13.48 -2.75
CA GLU A 83 -2.44 14.69 -2.94
C GLU A 83 -2.98 15.23 -1.61
N LEU A 84 -3.55 14.38 -0.77
CA LEU A 84 -4.00 14.76 0.58
C LEU A 84 -2.85 15.35 1.39
N ARG A 85 -1.69 14.68 1.37
CA ARG A 85 -0.48 15.15 2.04
C ARG A 85 -0.02 16.51 1.50
N SER A 86 -0.02 16.69 0.18
CA SER A 86 0.41 17.94 -0.48
C SER A 86 -0.47 19.13 -0.09
N ARG A 87 -1.76 18.86 0.07
CA ARG A 87 -2.76 19.87 0.53
C ARG A 87 -2.78 20.08 2.03
N GLY A 88 -1.99 19.30 2.80
CA GLY A 88 -1.91 19.42 4.26
C GLY A 88 -3.05 18.76 5.03
N PHE A 89 -3.86 17.91 4.38
CA PHE A 89 -4.83 17.07 5.07
C PHE A 89 -4.13 15.94 5.81
N TYR A 90 -4.65 15.56 6.99
CA TYR A 90 -4.10 14.48 7.84
C TYR A 90 -2.58 14.61 8.07
N LYS A 91 -2.08 15.84 8.18
CA LYS A 91 -0.64 16.17 8.18
C LYS A 91 0.18 15.37 9.20
N GLU A 92 -0.40 15.08 10.36
CA GLU A 92 0.27 14.33 11.42
C GLU A 92 0.38 12.83 11.11
N GLN A 93 -0.57 12.29 10.34
CA GLN A 93 -0.63 10.86 9.98
C GLN A 93 0.04 10.59 8.63
N LEU A 94 -0.22 11.39 7.60
CA LEU A 94 0.29 11.18 6.24
C LEU A 94 1.76 11.61 6.09
N THR A 95 2.64 11.01 6.90
CA THR A 95 4.09 11.15 6.72
C THR A 95 4.55 10.45 5.43
N LYS A 96 5.80 10.68 5.01
CA LYS A 96 6.37 9.97 3.85
C LYS A 96 6.39 8.46 4.07
N ASP A 97 6.78 8.04 5.28
CA ASP A 97 6.86 6.62 5.64
C ASP A 97 5.47 5.97 5.71
N TYR A 98 4.48 6.70 6.23
CA TYR A 98 3.09 6.24 6.21
C TYR A 98 2.59 6.00 4.78
N VAL A 99 2.82 6.94 3.87
CA VAL A 99 2.43 6.80 2.45
C VAL A 99 3.17 5.64 1.79
N ALA A 100 4.46 5.46 2.07
CA ALA A 100 5.24 4.34 1.53
C ALA A 100 4.69 2.98 2.02
N ASN A 101 4.41 2.85 3.33
CA ASN A 101 3.81 1.65 3.90
C ASN A 101 2.41 1.40 3.33
N LEU A 102 1.59 2.44 3.18
CA LEU A 102 0.25 2.32 2.61
C LEU A 102 0.27 1.81 1.16
N VAL A 103 1.15 2.34 0.33
CA VAL A 103 1.32 1.89 -1.07
C VAL A 103 1.77 0.43 -1.12
N MET A 104 2.63 0.01 -0.19
CA MET A 104 3.09 -1.38 -0.10
C MET A 104 2.01 -2.32 0.47
N ALA A 105 1.13 -1.83 1.35
CA ALA A 105 0.03 -2.60 1.95
C ALA A 105 -1.20 -2.72 1.02
N ALA A 106 -1.47 -1.71 0.20
CA ALA A 106 -2.65 -1.65 -0.65
C ALA A 106 -2.90 -2.91 -1.52
N PRO A 107 -1.88 -3.57 -2.11
CA PRO A 107 -2.08 -4.82 -2.84
C PRO A 107 -2.76 -5.93 -2.03
N MET A 108 -2.61 -5.91 -0.71
CA MET A 108 -3.06 -6.98 0.18
C MET A 108 -4.51 -6.84 0.65
N HIS A 109 -5.25 -5.79 0.23
CA HIS A 109 -6.63 -5.54 0.71
C HIS A 109 -7.54 -6.76 0.53
N ASP A 110 -7.43 -7.45 -0.57
CA ASP A 110 -8.26 -8.60 -0.96
C ASP A 110 -7.62 -9.98 -0.71
N VAL A 111 -6.48 -10.04 0.02
CA VAL A 111 -5.76 -11.32 0.25
C VAL A 111 -6.64 -12.41 0.86
N GLY A 112 -7.63 -12.03 1.66
CA GLY A 112 -8.56 -12.95 2.29
C GLY A 112 -9.49 -13.68 1.33
N LYS A 113 -9.61 -13.26 0.07
CA LYS A 113 -10.34 -13.98 -0.97
C LYS A 113 -9.78 -15.38 -1.22
N ILE A 114 -8.53 -15.63 -0.86
CA ILE A 114 -7.93 -16.99 -0.92
C ILE A 114 -8.69 -18.00 -0.07
N ALA A 115 -9.35 -17.55 0.99
CA ALA A 115 -10.12 -18.39 1.91
C ALA A 115 -11.63 -18.44 1.59
N ILE A 116 -12.06 -17.86 0.46
CA ILE A 116 -13.45 -17.93 -0.01
C ILE A 116 -13.60 -19.13 -0.96
N PRO A 117 -14.65 -19.94 -0.80
CA PRO A 117 -14.91 -21.07 -1.70
C PRO A 117 -15.10 -20.63 -3.16
N ASP A 118 -14.52 -21.36 -4.11
CA ASP A 118 -14.60 -21.04 -5.54
C ASP A 118 -16.03 -20.97 -6.05
N ALA A 119 -16.93 -21.80 -5.53
CA ALA A 119 -18.36 -21.77 -5.87
C ALA A 119 -19.04 -20.42 -5.58
N ILE A 120 -18.49 -19.64 -4.64
CA ILE A 120 -18.98 -18.29 -4.32
C ILE A 120 -18.15 -17.25 -5.05
N LEU A 121 -16.82 -17.37 -4.99
CA LEU A 121 -15.90 -16.39 -5.58
C LEU A 121 -16.07 -16.27 -7.10
N GLN A 122 -16.26 -17.40 -7.79
CA GLN A 122 -16.39 -17.48 -9.25
C GLN A 122 -17.82 -17.67 -9.72
N LYS A 123 -18.81 -17.42 -8.86
CA LYS A 123 -20.22 -17.62 -9.23
C LYS A 123 -20.62 -16.75 -10.40
N PRO A 124 -21.12 -17.34 -11.50
CA PRO A 124 -21.66 -16.55 -12.60
C PRO A 124 -23.01 -15.93 -12.20
N GLY A 125 -23.01 -14.62 -11.94
CA GLY A 125 -24.20 -13.86 -11.58
C GLY A 125 -24.17 -13.28 -10.15
N LYS A 126 -25.33 -12.89 -9.65
CA LYS A 126 -25.45 -12.27 -8.32
C LYS A 126 -25.34 -13.34 -7.22
N LEU A 127 -24.64 -13.01 -6.15
CA LEU A 127 -24.64 -13.80 -4.92
C LEU A 127 -26.01 -13.71 -4.23
N THR A 128 -26.42 -14.80 -3.55
CA THR A 128 -27.53 -14.72 -2.59
C THR A 128 -27.09 -13.96 -1.35
N ASP A 129 -28.04 -13.63 -0.47
CA ASP A 129 -27.71 -12.93 0.78
C ASP A 129 -26.75 -13.77 1.65
N GLU A 130 -26.99 -15.10 1.73
CA GLU A 130 -26.14 -16.03 2.48
C GLU A 130 -24.72 -16.15 1.88
N GLU A 131 -24.63 -16.22 0.54
CA GLU A 131 -23.33 -16.24 -0.14
C GLU A 131 -22.60 -14.92 0.00
N PHE A 132 -23.32 -13.79 0.02
CA PHE A 132 -22.73 -12.49 0.25
C PHE A 132 -22.18 -12.35 1.69
N GLU A 133 -22.88 -12.91 2.70
CA GLU A 133 -22.35 -12.99 4.06
C GLU A 133 -21.02 -13.78 4.12
N ILE A 134 -20.91 -14.89 3.37
CA ILE A 134 -19.67 -15.65 3.25
C ILE A 134 -18.60 -14.80 2.53
N MET A 135 -18.95 -14.10 1.45
CA MET A 135 -18.04 -13.22 0.72
C MET A 135 -17.47 -12.13 1.63
N LYS A 136 -18.29 -11.49 2.46
CA LYS A 136 -17.84 -10.45 3.40
C LYS A 136 -16.74 -10.93 4.37
N THR A 137 -16.71 -12.25 4.65
CA THR A 137 -15.68 -12.80 5.54
C THR A 137 -14.25 -12.67 5.02
N HIS A 138 -14.05 -12.33 3.72
CA HIS A 138 -12.69 -12.13 3.19
C HIS A 138 -11.94 -11.00 3.91
N ALA A 139 -12.63 -9.94 4.33
CA ALA A 139 -12.02 -8.84 5.06
C ALA A 139 -11.41 -9.33 6.40
N GLN A 140 -12.21 -9.99 7.23
CA GLN A 140 -11.72 -10.56 8.50
C GLN A 140 -10.65 -11.64 8.30
N LYS A 141 -10.84 -12.54 7.31
CA LYS A 141 -9.86 -13.58 6.98
C LYS A 141 -8.56 -13.00 6.44
N GLY A 142 -8.64 -11.92 5.66
CA GLY A 142 -7.49 -11.17 5.16
C GLY A 142 -6.65 -10.62 6.31
N GLY A 143 -7.27 -9.92 7.23
CA GLY A 143 -6.60 -9.43 8.44
C GLY A 143 -5.92 -10.57 9.23
N LYS A 144 -6.60 -11.70 9.42
CA LYS A 144 -6.02 -12.88 10.09
C LYS A 144 -4.80 -13.42 9.34
N ILE A 145 -4.87 -13.57 8.01
CA ILE A 145 -3.76 -14.04 7.18
C ILE A 145 -2.56 -13.11 7.32
N ILE A 146 -2.77 -11.78 7.30
CA ILE A 146 -1.69 -10.81 7.49
C ILE A 146 -0.99 -11.00 8.83
N ARG A 147 -1.73 -11.10 9.94
CA ARG A 147 -1.17 -11.33 11.28
C ARG A 147 -0.37 -12.62 11.36
N GLU A 148 -0.90 -13.71 10.80
CA GLU A 148 -0.25 -15.03 10.83
C GLU A 148 1.01 -15.09 9.94
N THR A 149 1.03 -14.35 8.82
CA THR A 149 2.10 -14.42 7.83
C THR A 149 3.22 -13.41 8.10
N PHE A 150 2.87 -12.18 8.50
CA PHE A 150 3.80 -11.06 8.62
C PHE A 150 4.15 -10.68 10.06
N GLY A 151 3.40 -11.16 11.07
CA GLY A 151 3.58 -10.84 12.48
C GLY A 151 4.93 -11.21 13.12
N HIS A 152 5.87 -11.70 12.32
CA HIS A 152 7.21 -12.08 12.76
C HIS A 152 8.33 -11.36 11.99
N LEU A 153 7.99 -10.45 11.08
CA LEU A 153 8.98 -9.79 10.20
C LEU A 153 9.67 -8.58 10.85
N GLY A 154 9.25 -8.16 12.05
CA GLY A 154 9.87 -7.05 12.78
C GLY A 154 9.62 -5.67 12.16
N ASN A 155 8.59 -5.53 11.31
CA ASN A 155 8.11 -4.25 10.78
C ASN A 155 6.65 -4.03 11.21
N ASP A 156 6.47 -3.73 12.48
CA ASP A 156 5.16 -3.60 13.12
C ASP A 156 4.27 -2.54 12.42
N ALA A 157 4.87 -1.44 11.93
CA ALA A 157 4.12 -0.38 11.26
C ALA A 157 3.54 -0.82 9.89
N TYR A 158 4.28 -1.63 9.12
CA TYR A 158 3.79 -2.19 7.87
C TYR A 158 2.76 -3.27 8.11
N GLU A 159 3.02 -4.17 9.07
CA GLU A 159 2.11 -5.24 9.44
C GLU A 159 0.75 -4.70 9.88
N GLU A 160 0.76 -3.71 10.80
CA GLU A 160 -0.47 -3.09 11.28
C GLU A 160 -1.24 -2.47 10.13
N MET A 161 -0.57 -1.72 9.25
CA MET A 161 -1.21 -1.09 8.11
C MET A 161 -1.77 -2.11 7.11
N ALA A 162 -1.05 -3.19 6.82
CA ALA A 162 -1.53 -4.25 5.94
C ALA A 162 -2.75 -4.97 6.55
N TYR A 163 -2.74 -5.19 7.87
CA TYR A 163 -3.89 -5.72 8.59
C TYR A 163 -5.09 -4.78 8.47
N GLU A 164 -4.91 -3.50 8.80
CA GLU A 164 -5.98 -2.49 8.76
C GLU A 164 -6.59 -2.36 7.36
N VAL A 165 -5.75 -2.33 6.32
CA VAL A 165 -6.19 -2.29 4.92
C VAL A 165 -6.98 -3.54 4.57
N ALA A 166 -6.48 -4.73 4.88
CA ALA A 166 -7.17 -5.98 4.55
C ALA A 166 -8.47 -6.17 5.33
N ALA A 167 -8.47 -5.82 6.63
CA ALA A 167 -9.62 -6.04 7.50
C ALA A 167 -10.72 -4.99 7.31
N HIS A 168 -10.38 -3.71 7.04
CA HIS A 168 -11.32 -2.61 7.21
C HIS A 168 -11.61 -1.81 5.93
N HIS A 169 -11.10 -2.20 4.75
CA HIS A 169 -11.35 -1.46 3.51
C HIS A 169 -12.82 -1.46 3.06
N HIS A 170 -13.67 -2.30 3.63
CA HIS A 170 -15.11 -2.33 3.42
C HIS A 170 -15.92 -1.68 4.55
N GLU A 171 -15.26 -1.07 5.52
CA GLU A 171 -15.95 -0.23 6.49
C GLU A 171 -16.49 1.03 5.79
N LYS A 172 -17.58 1.56 6.31
CA LYS A 172 -18.24 2.74 5.77
C LYS A 172 -18.33 3.84 6.81
N TRP A 173 -18.14 5.08 6.39
CA TRP A 173 -18.13 6.24 7.27
C TRP A 173 -19.32 6.29 8.26
N ASN A 174 -20.49 5.85 7.82
CA ASN A 174 -21.71 5.79 8.62
C ASN A 174 -21.84 4.56 9.53
N GLY A 175 -20.84 3.69 9.62
CA GLY A 175 -20.85 2.46 10.43
C GLY A 175 -21.69 1.31 9.87
N ARG A 176 -22.11 1.39 8.59
CA ARG A 176 -22.86 0.30 7.93
C ARG A 176 -21.97 -0.60 7.09
N GLY A 177 -20.66 -0.51 7.27
CA GLY A 177 -19.67 -1.36 6.65
C GLY A 177 -19.50 -2.70 7.37
N TYR A 178 -18.44 -3.39 7.04
CA TYR A 178 -18.05 -4.67 7.65
C TYR A 178 -16.51 -4.78 7.68
N PRO A 179 -15.92 -5.64 8.56
CA PRO A 179 -16.57 -6.64 9.41
C PRO A 179 -17.05 -6.10 10.77
N ASP A 180 -16.51 -5.00 11.27
CA ASP A 180 -16.67 -4.56 12.66
C ASP A 180 -17.71 -3.44 12.84
N GLY A 181 -18.17 -2.83 11.73
CA GLY A 181 -19.11 -1.72 11.72
C GLY A 181 -18.51 -0.42 12.30
N LEU A 182 -17.21 -0.23 12.11
CA LEU A 182 -16.51 1.00 12.49
C LEU A 182 -17.08 2.19 11.75
N LYS A 183 -17.09 3.37 12.41
CA LYS A 183 -17.63 4.58 11.81
C LYS A 183 -16.68 5.76 11.96
N GLU A 184 -16.80 6.68 11.03
CA GLU A 184 -16.03 7.92 11.03
C GLU A 184 -14.52 7.67 11.22
N THR A 185 -13.90 8.31 12.21
CA THR A 185 -12.45 8.21 12.48
C THR A 185 -12.06 6.95 13.25
N GLU A 186 -13.01 6.10 13.64
CA GLU A 186 -12.70 4.75 14.13
C GLU A 186 -12.14 3.88 13.01
N ILE A 187 -12.50 4.18 11.76
CA ILE A 187 -11.93 3.50 10.58
C ILE A 187 -10.51 4.02 10.38
N PRO A 188 -9.50 3.15 10.32
CA PRO A 188 -8.12 3.55 10.04
C PRO A 188 -8.00 4.37 8.76
N LEU A 189 -7.16 5.40 8.74
CA LEU A 189 -7.03 6.29 7.58
C LEU A 189 -6.62 5.53 6.30
N CYS A 190 -5.72 4.54 6.43
CA CYS A 190 -5.32 3.68 5.33
C CYS A 190 -6.50 2.92 4.70
N ALA A 191 -7.40 2.39 5.54
CA ALA A 191 -8.61 1.69 5.08
C ALA A 191 -9.60 2.66 4.41
N ARG A 192 -9.77 3.89 4.93
CA ARG A 192 -10.60 4.93 4.28
C ARG A 192 -10.08 5.30 2.90
N ILE A 193 -8.75 5.48 2.75
CA ILE A 193 -8.12 5.78 1.46
C ILE A 193 -8.29 4.59 0.51
N MET A 194 -8.08 3.35 1.00
CA MET A 194 -8.23 2.15 0.19
C MET A 194 -9.67 1.98 -0.31
N ALA A 195 -10.68 2.21 0.53
CA ALA A 195 -12.09 2.10 0.18
C ALA A 195 -12.47 2.98 -1.02
N VAL A 196 -11.99 4.24 -1.04
CA VAL A 196 -12.23 5.16 -2.17
C VAL A 196 -11.53 4.67 -3.43
N ALA A 197 -10.28 4.23 -3.33
CA ALA A 197 -9.48 3.76 -4.48
C ALA A 197 -10.08 2.48 -5.09
N ASP A 198 -10.53 1.54 -4.25
CA ASP A 198 -11.14 0.29 -4.69
C ASP A 198 -12.47 0.53 -5.43
N VAL A 199 -13.37 1.34 -4.84
CA VAL A 199 -14.64 1.67 -5.50
C VAL A 199 -14.40 2.46 -6.78
N PHE A 200 -13.45 3.39 -6.80
CA PHE A 200 -13.12 4.13 -8.02
C PHE A 200 -12.66 3.18 -9.13
N ASP A 201 -11.78 2.22 -8.84
CA ASP A 201 -11.40 1.19 -9.82
C ASP A 201 -12.60 0.34 -10.24
N ALA A 202 -13.41 -0.05 -9.27
CA ALA A 202 -14.59 -0.86 -9.53
C ALA A 202 -15.56 -0.19 -10.50
N VAL A 203 -15.73 1.12 -10.49
CA VAL A 203 -16.63 1.85 -11.39
C VAL A 203 -15.94 2.32 -12.67
N SER A 204 -14.67 2.67 -12.65
CA SER A 204 -13.94 3.22 -13.78
C SER A 204 -13.38 2.15 -14.73
N ALA A 205 -13.08 0.95 -14.23
CA ALA A 205 -12.52 -0.11 -15.05
C ALA A 205 -13.61 -0.87 -15.85
N LYS A 206 -13.25 -1.30 -17.06
CA LYS A 206 -14.07 -2.24 -17.83
C LYS A 206 -14.05 -3.60 -17.14
N ARG A 207 -15.24 -4.20 -16.95
CA ARG A 207 -15.42 -5.55 -16.43
C ARG A 207 -16.06 -6.44 -17.48
N CYS A 208 -16.00 -7.76 -17.33
CA CYS A 208 -16.55 -8.72 -18.29
C CYS A 208 -18.06 -8.51 -18.55
N TYR A 209 -18.79 -7.94 -17.59
CA TYR A 209 -20.24 -7.71 -17.65
C TYR A 209 -20.62 -6.22 -17.73
N ARG A 210 -19.66 -5.29 -17.80
CA ARG A 210 -19.90 -3.85 -17.84
C ARG A 210 -18.75 -3.09 -18.49
N ASP A 211 -19.05 -2.20 -19.43
CA ASP A 211 -18.05 -1.25 -19.95
C ASP A 211 -17.61 -0.23 -18.89
N ALA A 212 -16.44 0.36 -19.09
CA ALA A 212 -15.92 1.44 -18.26
C ALA A 212 -16.92 2.61 -18.24
N MET A 213 -17.17 3.16 -17.05
CA MET A 213 -18.01 4.37 -16.91
C MET A 213 -17.20 5.61 -17.28
N PRO A 214 -17.84 6.66 -17.82
CA PRO A 214 -17.22 7.97 -17.98
C PRO A 214 -16.70 8.50 -16.63
N LEU A 215 -15.55 9.16 -16.66
CA LEU A 215 -14.88 9.65 -15.43
C LEU A 215 -15.79 10.56 -14.59
N ASP A 216 -16.55 11.44 -15.22
CA ASP A 216 -17.48 12.33 -14.51
C ASP A 216 -18.52 11.56 -13.70
N GLN A 217 -19.00 10.43 -14.23
CA GLN A 217 -19.94 9.55 -13.51
C GLN A 217 -19.23 8.81 -12.36
N CYS A 218 -17.98 8.40 -12.57
CA CYS A 218 -17.19 7.78 -11.51
C CYS A 218 -16.99 8.74 -10.34
N PHE A 219 -16.61 9.99 -10.61
CA PHE A 219 -16.48 11.02 -9.57
C PHE A 219 -17.81 11.32 -8.89
N HIS A 220 -18.90 11.39 -9.63
CA HIS A 220 -20.24 11.62 -9.07
C HIS A 220 -20.62 10.52 -8.05
N ILE A 221 -20.33 9.25 -8.36
CA ILE A 221 -20.60 8.12 -7.44
C ILE A 221 -19.80 8.28 -6.12
N ILE A 222 -18.53 8.67 -6.22
CA ILE A 222 -17.71 8.91 -5.01
C ILE A 222 -18.27 10.09 -4.22
N GLU A 223 -18.63 11.18 -4.89
CA GLU A 223 -19.17 12.40 -4.26
C GLU A 223 -20.52 12.15 -3.58
N GLU A 224 -21.42 11.37 -4.18
CA GLU A 224 -22.67 10.95 -3.55
C GLU A 224 -22.47 10.09 -2.29
N GLY A 225 -21.36 9.35 -2.22
CA GLY A 225 -20.95 8.57 -1.04
C GLY A 225 -20.31 9.39 0.07
N ARG A 226 -19.94 10.64 -0.20
CA ARG A 226 -19.22 11.51 0.71
C ARG A 226 -19.99 11.74 2.02
N GLY A 227 -19.33 11.51 3.16
CA GLY A 227 -19.95 11.62 4.50
C GLY A 227 -20.96 10.52 4.84
N ARG A 228 -21.22 9.60 3.90
CA ARG A 228 -22.07 8.42 4.10
C ARG A 228 -21.25 7.13 4.02
N ASP A 229 -20.67 6.86 2.88
CA ASP A 229 -19.86 5.67 2.64
C ASP A 229 -18.36 5.99 2.81
N TYR A 230 -17.94 7.19 2.46
CA TYR A 230 -16.57 7.67 2.47
C TYR A 230 -16.37 8.85 3.42
N ASP A 231 -15.15 8.99 3.89
CA ASP A 231 -14.69 10.13 4.65
C ASP A 231 -14.93 11.43 3.84
N PRO A 232 -15.59 12.45 4.42
CA PRO A 232 -15.94 13.67 3.70
C PRO A 232 -14.74 14.54 3.28
N VAL A 233 -13.53 14.21 3.73
CA VAL A 233 -12.29 14.91 3.33
C VAL A 233 -11.64 14.25 2.13
N LEU A 234 -11.88 12.95 1.89
CA LEU A 234 -11.37 12.21 0.74
C LEU A 234 -12.23 12.48 -0.50
#